data_91519c70119f814dada120bdedc54883
#
_entry.id   91519c70119f814dada120bdedc54883
#
_cell.length_a   1.000
_cell.length_b   1.000
_cell.length_c   1.000
_cell.angle_alpha   90.00
_cell.angle_beta   90.00
_cell.angle_gamma   90.00
#
_symmetry.space_group_name_H-M   'P 1'
#
loop_
_entity.id
_entity.type
_entity.pdbx_description
1 polymer ?
#
loop_
_entity_poly.entity_id
_entity_poly.type
_entity_poly.pdbx_seq_one_letter_code
_entity_poly.pdbx_strand_id
1 'polypeptide(L)'
;MRCERDALDRLHAGVGTGGRGAAGIAEVLDALNQARVETLLISENFKASGRVDFQAGLLLPQEAEQGEPVDDIVEPAIEKAIEQSAIAMVVRHHDDLVPLGGIGAVLRF
;
A
#
# COMPACT_ATOMS: atom_id res chain seq x y z
N MET A 1 19.94 11.17 0.80
CA MET A 1 18.92 10.56 -0.07
C MET A 1 18.38 9.29 0.54
N ARG A 2 17.07 9.17 0.59
CA ARG A 2 16.43 7.99 1.16
C ARG A 2 16.41 6.88 0.11
N CYS A 3 16.83 5.67 0.49
CA CYS A 3 16.84 4.53 -0.43
C CYS A 3 15.78 3.50 -0.03
N GLU A 4 15.59 2.50 -0.90
CA GLU A 4 14.65 1.42 -0.63
C GLU A 4 14.88 0.75 0.72
N ARG A 5 16.14 0.54 1.08
CA ARG A 5 16.50 -0.14 2.32
C ARG A 5 15.99 0.60 3.54
N ASP A 6 16.11 1.93 3.57
CA ASP A 6 15.60 2.73 4.68
C ASP A 6 14.09 2.57 4.84
N ALA A 7 13.36 2.65 3.74
CA ALA A 7 11.90 2.52 3.77
C ALA A 7 11.49 1.11 4.20
N LEU A 8 12.19 0.09 3.69
CA LEU A 8 11.92 -1.30 4.07
C LEU A 8 12.20 -1.55 5.54
N ASP A 9 13.31 -1.00 6.05
CA ASP A 9 13.66 -1.16 7.45
C ASP A 9 12.61 -0.52 8.35
N ARG A 10 12.11 0.65 7.97
CA ARG A 10 11.05 1.32 8.72
C ARG A 10 9.75 0.53 8.68
N LEU A 11 9.42 -0.06 7.54
CA LEU A 11 8.24 -0.89 7.39
C LEU A 11 8.34 -2.13 8.27
N HIS A 12 9.45 -2.85 8.19
CA HIS A 12 9.63 -4.06 9.00
C HIS A 12 9.60 -3.78 10.49
N ALA A 13 10.15 -2.66 10.90
CA ALA A 13 10.13 -2.25 12.31
C ALA A 13 8.72 -1.92 12.79
N GLY A 14 7.86 -1.43 11.89
CA GLY A 14 6.51 -1.01 12.26
C GLY A 14 5.47 -2.11 12.23
N VAL A 15 5.75 -3.21 11.52
CA VAL A 15 4.78 -4.29 11.36
C VAL A 15 4.78 -5.20 12.58
N GLY A 16 3.62 -5.57 13.05
CA GLY A 16 3.46 -6.62 14.05
C GLY A 16 3.58 -6.20 15.51
N THR A 17 3.98 -4.98 15.80
CA THR A 17 4.18 -4.54 17.17
C THR A 17 3.35 -3.30 17.53
N GLY A 18 2.25 -3.08 16.81
CA GLY A 18 1.46 -1.88 17.00
C GLY A 18 2.15 -0.62 16.48
N GLY A 19 3.20 -0.77 15.70
CA GLY A 19 3.92 0.34 15.10
C GLY A 19 3.21 0.89 13.88
N ARG A 20 3.92 1.77 13.15
CA ARG A 20 3.36 2.47 12.00
C ARG A 20 3.67 1.75 10.70
N GLY A 21 3.26 0.49 10.61
CA GLY A 21 3.46 -0.31 9.43
C GLY A 21 2.20 -1.07 9.05
N ALA A 22 1.93 -1.14 7.76
CA ALA A 22 0.84 -1.95 7.22
C ALA A 22 1.42 -2.92 6.20
N ALA A 23 0.98 -4.16 6.25
CA ALA A 23 1.47 -5.20 5.34
C ALA A 23 0.28 -5.90 4.68
N GLY A 24 0.42 -6.18 3.38
CA GLY A 24 -0.62 -6.82 2.62
C GLY A 24 -1.64 -5.84 2.07
N ILE A 25 -2.33 -6.26 1.00
CA ILE A 25 -3.19 -5.36 0.24
C ILE A 25 -4.34 -4.80 1.09
N ALA A 26 -4.98 -5.62 1.91
CA ALA A 26 -6.14 -5.19 2.69
C ALA A 26 -5.77 -4.08 3.67
N GLU A 27 -4.69 -4.26 4.41
CA GLU A 27 -4.24 -3.27 5.38
C GLU A 27 -3.77 -1.98 4.69
N VAL A 28 -3.07 -2.13 3.57
CA VAL A 28 -2.57 -0.97 2.83
C VAL A 28 -3.73 -0.15 2.25
N LEU A 29 -4.72 -0.80 1.67
CA LEU A 29 -5.89 -0.09 1.14
C LEU A 29 -6.63 0.66 2.24
N ASP A 30 -6.78 0.03 3.40
CA ASP A 30 -7.43 0.67 4.54
C ASP A 30 -6.66 1.92 4.99
N ALA A 31 -5.34 1.80 5.08
CA ALA A 31 -4.50 2.94 5.47
C ALA A 31 -4.57 4.07 4.44
N LEU A 32 -4.58 3.74 3.15
CA LEU A 32 -4.73 4.73 2.10
C LEU A 32 -6.07 5.45 2.20
N ASN A 33 -7.14 4.73 2.46
CA ASN A 33 -8.46 5.32 2.62
C ASN A 33 -8.54 6.27 3.79
N GLN A 34 -7.72 6.03 4.82
CA GLN A 34 -7.67 6.86 6.02
C GLN A 34 -6.62 7.98 5.91
N ALA A 35 -5.95 8.11 4.79
CA ALA A 35 -4.90 9.09 4.56
C ALA A 35 -3.76 9.00 5.59
N ARG A 36 -3.41 7.79 5.98
CA ARG A 36 -2.39 7.54 7.00
C ARG A 36 -1.04 7.20 6.43
N VAL A 37 -0.93 7.02 5.12
CA VAL A 37 0.29 6.53 4.50
C VAL A 37 1.32 7.64 4.33
N GLU A 38 2.53 7.39 4.79
CA GLU A 38 3.68 8.24 4.55
C GLU A 38 4.46 7.76 3.33
N THR A 39 4.71 6.44 3.24
CA THR A 39 5.44 5.83 2.14
C THR A 39 4.75 4.54 1.75
N LEU A 40 4.45 4.40 0.47
CA LEU A 40 3.86 3.17 -0.08
C LEU A 40 4.97 2.39 -0.78
N LEU A 41 5.11 1.13 -0.42
CA LEU A 41 6.13 0.24 -0.97
C LEU A 41 5.45 -0.90 -1.73
N ILE A 42 5.82 -1.06 -2.99
CA ILE A 42 5.20 -2.06 -3.87
C ILE A 42 6.31 -2.84 -4.57
N SER A 43 6.19 -4.17 -4.54
CA SER A 43 7.10 -5.03 -5.29
C SER A 43 6.94 -4.75 -6.80
N GLU A 44 8.05 -4.79 -7.51
CA GLU A 44 8.10 -4.49 -8.94
C GLU A 44 7.08 -5.27 -9.76
N ASN A 45 6.84 -6.51 -9.39
CA ASN A 45 5.93 -7.39 -10.13
C ASN A 45 4.59 -7.60 -9.44
N PHE A 46 4.33 -6.83 -8.40
CA PHE A 46 3.09 -7.01 -7.66
C PHE A 46 1.89 -6.53 -8.46
N LYS A 47 0.86 -7.36 -8.50
CA LYS A 47 -0.43 -7.01 -9.09
C LYS A 47 -1.53 -7.64 -8.24
N ALA A 48 -2.62 -6.94 -8.11
CA ALA A 48 -3.77 -7.45 -7.38
C ALA A 48 -5.05 -6.82 -7.92
N SER A 49 -6.09 -7.61 -8.03
CA SER A 49 -7.41 -7.11 -8.37
C SER A 49 -8.06 -6.50 -7.13
N GLY A 50 -8.95 -5.56 -7.35
CA GLY A 50 -9.69 -4.94 -6.24
C GLY A 50 -10.90 -4.20 -6.77
N ARG A 51 -11.45 -3.32 -5.95
CA ARG A 51 -12.60 -2.50 -6.33
C ARG A 51 -12.34 -1.06 -5.96
N VAL A 52 -12.90 -0.16 -6.72
CA VAL A 52 -12.79 1.28 -6.46
C VAL A 52 -14.17 1.88 -6.38
N ASP A 53 -14.47 2.56 -5.28
CA ASP A 53 -15.69 3.35 -5.15
C ASP A 53 -15.35 4.77 -5.59
N PHE A 54 -15.70 5.09 -6.83
CA PHE A 54 -15.36 6.39 -7.40
C PHE A 54 -16.13 7.53 -6.76
N GLN A 55 -17.31 7.27 -6.21
CA GLN A 55 -18.10 8.30 -5.55
C GLN A 55 -17.50 8.69 -4.20
N ALA A 56 -17.10 7.71 -3.42
CA ALA A 56 -16.51 7.95 -2.10
C ALA A 56 -15.00 8.13 -2.17
N GLY A 57 -14.37 7.76 -3.28
CA GLY A 57 -12.92 7.80 -3.41
C GLY A 57 -12.22 6.74 -2.58
N LEU A 58 -12.85 5.59 -2.39
CA LEU A 58 -12.31 4.52 -1.57
C LEU A 58 -11.75 3.39 -2.41
N LEU A 59 -10.66 2.81 -1.94
CA LEU A 59 -10.08 1.60 -2.51
C LEU A 59 -10.53 0.42 -1.66
N LEU A 60 -11.05 -0.62 -2.32
CA LEU A 60 -11.67 -1.74 -1.62
C LEU A 60 -11.02 -3.05 -2.08
N PRO A 61 -11.00 -4.07 -1.21
CA PRO A 61 -10.52 -5.39 -1.60
C PRO A 61 -11.46 -6.05 -2.60
N GLN A 62 -10.97 -7.06 -3.29
CA GLN A 62 -11.75 -7.76 -4.30
C GLN A 62 -13.04 -8.35 -3.75
N GLU A 63 -13.05 -8.74 -2.49
CA GLU A 63 -14.19 -9.35 -1.84
C GLU A 63 -15.29 -8.36 -1.44
N ALA A 64 -15.03 -7.07 -1.57
CA ALA A 64 -16.01 -6.06 -1.20
C ALA A 64 -17.24 -6.13 -2.10
N GLU A 65 -18.40 -5.82 -1.53
CA GLU A 65 -19.65 -5.81 -2.28
C GLU A 65 -19.88 -4.49 -3.01
N GLN A 66 -19.16 -3.45 -2.62
CA GLN A 66 -19.32 -2.12 -3.19
C GLN A 66 -18.17 -1.83 -4.16
N GLY A 67 -18.35 -0.78 -4.95
CA GLY A 67 -17.31 -0.32 -5.85
C GLY A 67 -17.30 -1.05 -7.18
N GLU A 68 -16.51 -0.56 -8.11
CA GLU A 68 -16.36 -1.18 -9.42
C GLU A 68 -15.12 -2.05 -9.45
N PRO A 69 -15.18 -3.24 -10.03
CA PRO A 69 -14.02 -4.11 -10.10
C PRO A 69 -12.97 -3.52 -11.03
N VAL A 70 -11.71 -3.62 -10.63
CA VAL A 70 -10.57 -3.23 -11.45
C VAL A 70 -9.58 -4.38 -11.48
N ASP A 71 -8.91 -4.54 -12.62
CA ASP A 71 -7.96 -5.62 -12.80
C ASP A 71 -6.69 -5.40 -11.97
N ASP A 72 -6.32 -4.15 -11.77
CA ASP A 72 -5.11 -3.83 -11.03
C ASP A 72 -5.38 -2.66 -10.08
N ILE A 73 -5.47 -2.98 -8.80
CA ILE A 73 -5.71 -1.98 -7.76
C ILE A 73 -4.44 -1.17 -7.43
N VAL A 74 -3.28 -1.61 -7.93
CA VAL A 74 -2.01 -0.94 -7.64
C VAL A 74 -1.98 0.48 -8.22
N GLU A 75 -2.46 0.69 -9.45
CA GLU A 75 -2.48 2.02 -10.04
C GLU A 75 -3.32 3.00 -9.22
N PRO A 76 -4.59 2.69 -8.90
CA PRO A 76 -5.36 3.57 -8.02
C PRO A 76 -4.73 3.78 -6.65
N ALA A 77 -4.05 2.76 -6.13
CA ALA A 77 -3.36 2.88 -4.84
C ALA A 77 -2.23 3.90 -4.92
N ILE A 78 -1.44 3.85 -5.99
CA ILE A 78 -0.36 4.81 -6.20
C ILE A 78 -0.92 6.23 -6.33
N GLU A 79 -1.97 6.40 -7.12
CA GLU A 79 -2.60 7.70 -7.30
C GLU A 79 -3.11 8.25 -5.98
N LYS A 80 -3.75 7.41 -5.17
CA LYS A 80 -4.26 7.84 -3.88
C LYS A 80 -3.12 8.22 -2.92
N ALA A 81 -2.02 7.48 -2.97
CA ALA A 81 -0.84 7.83 -2.17
C ALA A 81 -0.30 9.20 -2.55
N ILE A 82 -0.19 9.48 -3.84
CA ILE A 82 0.28 10.77 -4.32
C ILE A 82 -0.67 11.89 -3.91
N GLU A 83 -1.98 11.66 -3.99
CA GLU A 83 -2.97 12.65 -3.58
C GLU A 83 -2.84 13.07 -2.12
N GLN A 84 -2.40 12.15 -1.27
CA GLN A 84 -2.21 12.47 0.16
C GLN A 84 -0.76 12.79 0.50
N SER A 85 0.03 13.16 -0.52
CA SER A 85 1.43 13.55 -0.37
C SER A 85 2.33 12.44 0.17
N ALA A 86 1.95 11.20 -0.05
CA ALA A 86 2.79 10.07 0.30
C ALA A 86 3.82 9.82 -0.80
N ILE A 87 4.90 9.14 -0.43
CA ILE A 87 5.93 8.72 -1.37
C ILE A 87 5.58 7.31 -1.83
N ALA A 88 5.57 7.08 -3.14
CA ALA A 88 5.37 5.75 -3.69
C ALA A 88 6.70 5.22 -4.19
N MET A 89 7.08 4.03 -3.72
CA MET A 89 8.32 3.38 -4.10
C MET A 89 8.06 2.01 -4.70
N VAL A 90 8.68 1.72 -5.84
CA VAL A 90 8.68 0.39 -6.41
C VAL A 90 9.95 -0.30 -5.94
N VAL A 91 9.78 -1.43 -5.25
CA VAL A 91 10.89 -2.17 -4.66
C VAL A 91 11.36 -3.24 -5.64
N ARG A 92 12.62 -3.15 -6.05
CA ARG A 92 13.20 -4.10 -7.00
C ARG A 92 13.61 -5.41 -6.35
N HIS A 93 13.97 -5.36 -5.09
CA HIS A 93 14.32 -6.55 -4.33
C HIS A 93 13.06 -7.09 -3.66
N HIS A 94 12.18 -7.66 -4.48
CA HIS A 94 10.86 -8.09 -4.04
C HIS A 94 10.90 -9.14 -2.92
N ASP A 95 12.01 -9.85 -2.75
CA ASP A 95 12.15 -10.82 -1.68
C ASP A 95 11.93 -10.20 -0.30
N ASP A 96 12.26 -8.92 -0.17
CA ASP A 96 12.05 -8.19 1.09
C ASP A 96 10.57 -7.94 1.38
N LEU A 97 9.73 -7.90 0.35
CA LEU A 97 8.30 -7.69 0.50
C LEU A 97 7.46 -8.96 0.41
N VAL A 98 8.03 -10.06 -0.07
CA VAL A 98 7.29 -11.31 -0.21
C VAL A 98 6.66 -11.75 1.11
N PRO A 99 7.37 -11.73 2.25
CA PRO A 99 6.75 -12.10 3.52
C PRO A 99 5.61 -11.16 3.93
N LEU A 100 5.56 -9.97 3.36
CA LEU A 100 4.53 -8.97 3.65
C LEU A 100 3.42 -8.92 2.60
N GLY A 101 3.43 -9.87 1.64
CA GLY A 101 2.41 -9.95 0.62
C GLY A 101 2.70 -9.13 -0.63
N GLY A 102 3.91 -8.64 -0.79
CA GLY A 102 4.33 -7.88 -1.98
C GLY A 102 3.99 -6.39 -1.95
N ILE A 103 3.30 -5.93 -0.94
CA ILE A 103 2.95 -4.51 -0.78
C ILE A 103 2.94 -4.16 0.69
N GLY A 104 3.40 -2.97 1.01
CA GLY A 104 3.41 -2.50 2.39
C GLY A 104 3.40 -0.98 2.43
N ALA A 105 3.16 -0.43 3.60
CA ALA A 105 3.14 1.02 3.78
C ALA A 105 3.72 1.40 5.12
N VAL A 106 4.48 2.48 5.13
CA VAL A 106 4.90 3.14 6.37
C VAL A 106 3.87 4.22 6.64
N LEU A 107 3.31 4.22 7.81
CA LEU A 107 2.22 5.12 8.18
C LEU A 107 2.76 6.35 8.90
N ARG A 108 2.05 7.48 8.74
CA ARG A 108 2.44 8.72 9.42
C ARG A 108 1.86 8.81 10.84
N PHE A 109 0.88 8.01 11.14
CA PHE A 109 0.33 7.93 12.50
C PHE A 109 -0.43 6.62 12.72
#